data_e13611b38f9c421831a45f476a5871d7
#
_entry.id   e13611b38f9c421831a45f476a5871d7
#
_cell.length_a   1.000
_cell.length_b   1.000
_cell.length_c   1.000
_cell.angle_alpha   90.00
_cell.angle_beta   90.00
_cell.angle_gamma   90.00
#
_symmetry.space_group_name_H-M   'P 1'
#
loop_
_entity.id
_entity.type
_entity.pdbx_description
1 polymer ?
#
loop_
_entity_poly.entity_id
_entity_poly.type
_entity_poly.pdbx_seq_one_letter_code
_entity_poly.pdbx_strand_id
1 'polypeptide(L)'
;MTQDRKPPNPARRNQRSRQAILSATADLLGEVGYTKLTVEAIAARAGVGKQTIYRWWPDKGALVLDAYLALVGAEQDLTVPDSGDLEADLRLVLGTTVNSLADPVFEQRYRALLTGIQDDPKLAAALLDRLLKPWLAATKQRLRAAQQAGQIRKVDLDVAAELLYGPVYYRWLLRTGPISREYVDAVVAMTLRALT
;
A
#
# COMPACT_ATOMS: atom_id res chain seq x y z
N MET A 1 -32.34 29.74 30.55
CA MET A 1 -31.54 29.91 29.32
C MET A 1 -31.28 28.55 28.70
N THR A 2 -32.15 28.14 27.78
CA THR A 2 -32.08 26.87 27.09
C THR A 2 -31.12 27.06 25.91
N GLN A 3 -29.92 26.43 25.98
CA GLN A 3 -28.96 26.43 24.85
C GLN A 3 -29.58 25.64 23.70
N ASP A 4 -29.87 26.33 22.62
CA ASP A 4 -30.33 25.81 21.34
C ASP A 4 -29.19 24.95 20.73
N ARG A 5 -29.20 23.61 20.97
CA ARG A 5 -28.27 22.68 20.37
C ARG A 5 -28.62 22.53 18.90
N LYS A 6 -27.91 23.28 18.04
CA LYS A 6 -27.96 23.14 16.59
C LYS A 6 -27.85 21.67 16.20
N PRO A 7 -28.78 21.09 15.40
CA PRO A 7 -28.73 19.68 15.05
C PRO A 7 -27.39 19.35 14.34
N PRO A 8 -26.81 18.18 14.60
CA PRO A 8 -25.52 17.79 14.01
C PRO A 8 -25.62 17.81 12.50
N ASN A 9 -24.67 18.49 11.84
CA ASN A 9 -24.60 18.57 10.39
C ASN A 9 -24.53 17.14 9.79
N PRO A 10 -25.50 16.71 8.94
CA PRO A 10 -25.56 15.37 8.38
C PRO A 10 -24.26 14.97 7.64
N ALA A 11 -23.60 15.91 6.96
CA ALA A 11 -22.33 15.68 6.27
C ALA A 11 -21.21 15.30 7.25
N ARG A 12 -21.10 16.01 8.40
CA ARG A 12 -20.10 15.70 9.43
C ARG A 12 -20.36 14.32 10.06
N ARG A 13 -21.61 13.95 10.27
CA ARG A 13 -21.98 12.63 10.81
C ARG A 13 -21.61 11.53 9.83
N ASN A 14 -21.88 11.72 8.54
CA ASN A 14 -21.53 10.76 7.50
C ASN A 14 -20.01 10.57 7.39
N GLN A 15 -19.24 11.66 7.44
CA GLN A 15 -17.77 11.57 7.39
C GLN A 15 -17.18 10.88 8.63
N ARG A 16 -17.73 11.15 9.84
CA ARG A 16 -17.33 10.45 11.06
C ARG A 16 -17.62 8.96 10.98
N SER A 17 -18.80 8.58 10.48
CA SER A 17 -19.16 7.17 10.29
C SER A 17 -18.24 6.50 9.27
N ARG A 18 -17.92 7.15 8.15
CA ARG A 18 -16.98 6.64 7.15
C ARG A 18 -15.60 6.39 7.77
N GLN A 19 -15.07 7.35 8.53
CA GLN A 19 -13.77 7.21 9.18
C GLN A 19 -13.77 6.09 10.24
N ALA A 20 -14.83 5.98 11.04
CA ALA A 20 -14.98 4.90 12.02
C ALA A 20 -14.99 3.52 11.36
N ILE A 21 -15.67 3.38 10.22
CA ILE A 21 -15.71 2.14 9.44
C ILE A 21 -14.32 1.80 8.90
N LEU A 22 -13.59 2.75 8.30
CA LEU A 22 -12.25 2.53 7.77
C LEU A 22 -11.27 2.12 8.88
N SER A 23 -11.29 2.83 10.03
CA SER A 23 -10.44 2.49 11.18
C SER A 23 -10.74 1.07 11.70
N ALA A 24 -12.03 0.77 11.96
CA ALA A 24 -12.45 -0.56 12.42
C ALA A 24 -12.04 -1.67 11.44
N THR A 25 -12.10 -1.39 10.14
CA THR A 25 -11.70 -2.35 9.10
C THR A 25 -10.19 -2.60 9.13
N ALA A 26 -9.37 -1.54 9.22
CA ALA A 26 -7.91 -1.66 9.28
C ALA A 26 -7.45 -2.40 10.53
N ASP A 27 -8.09 -2.15 11.68
CA ASP A 27 -7.76 -2.83 12.94
C ASP A 27 -8.12 -4.32 12.87
N LEU A 28 -9.35 -4.65 12.46
CA LEU A 28 -9.80 -6.03 12.32
C LEU A 28 -9.02 -6.80 11.25
N LEU A 29 -8.63 -6.14 10.14
CA LEU A 29 -7.78 -6.76 9.13
C LEU A 29 -6.45 -7.24 9.71
N GLY A 30 -5.84 -6.44 10.57
CA GLY A 30 -4.64 -6.85 11.31
C GLY A 30 -4.94 -7.99 12.31
N GLU A 31 -6.01 -7.85 13.13
CA GLU A 31 -6.33 -8.80 14.20
C GLU A 31 -6.68 -10.22 13.69
N VAL A 32 -7.51 -10.33 12.65
CA VAL A 32 -8.08 -11.61 12.22
C VAL A 32 -7.73 -12.03 10.79
N GLY A 33 -7.11 -11.15 10.00
CA GLY A 33 -6.79 -11.37 8.59
C GLY A 33 -8.01 -11.27 7.67
N TYR A 34 -7.75 -11.21 6.33
CA TYR A 34 -8.78 -10.98 5.33
C TYR A 34 -9.87 -12.07 5.31
N THR A 35 -9.48 -13.34 5.40
CA THR A 35 -10.40 -14.48 5.27
C THR A 35 -11.44 -14.51 6.40
N LYS A 36 -11.04 -14.21 7.64
CA LYS A 36 -11.94 -14.21 8.81
C LYS A 36 -12.67 -12.89 9.02
N LEU A 37 -12.26 -11.82 8.32
CA LEU A 37 -12.89 -10.53 8.41
C LEU A 37 -14.29 -10.55 7.79
N THR A 38 -15.29 -10.07 8.54
CA THR A 38 -16.69 -9.98 8.09
C THR A 38 -17.23 -8.56 8.19
N VAL A 39 -18.17 -8.21 7.31
CA VAL A 39 -18.84 -6.89 7.35
C VAL A 39 -19.62 -6.71 8.64
N GLU A 40 -20.13 -7.80 9.22
CA GLU A 40 -20.81 -7.82 10.52
C GLU A 40 -19.89 -7.38 11.65
N ALA A 41 -18.69 -7.95 11.70
CA ALA A 41 -17.70 -7.59 12.72
C ALA A 41 -17.25 -6.12 12.58
N ILE A 42 -17.06 -5.65 11.35
CA ILE A 42 -16.71 -4.25 11.07
C ILE A 42 -17.85 -3.32 11.52
N ALA A 43 -19.11 -3.65 11.17
CA ALA A 43 -20.28 -2.85 11.56
C ALA A 43 -20.42 -2.73 13.08
N ALA A 44 -20.26 -3.87 13.78
CA ALA A 44 -20.28 -3.92 15.24
C ALA A 44 -19.18 -3.06 15.87
N ARG A 45 -17.92 -3.20 15.38
CA ARG A 45 -16.75 -2.45 15.88
C ARG A 45 -16.90 -0.95 15.61
N ALA A 46 -17.43 -0.55 14.44
CA ALA A 46 -17.64 0.84 14.04
C ALA A 46 -18.91 1.47 14.65
N GLY A 47 -19.76 0.71 15.32
CA GLY A 47 -21.03 1.18 15.90
C GLY A 47 -22.06 1.61 14.84
N VAL A 48 -22.11 0.93 13.68
CA VAL A 48 -22.99 1.26 12.57
C VAL A 48 -23.78 0.03 12.09
N GLY A 49 -24.89 0.26 11.37
CA GLY A 49 -25.59 -0.82 10.69
C GLY A 49 -24.88 -1.24 9.39
N LYS A 50 -24.97 -2.52 9.00
CA LYS A 50 -24.42 -3.05 7.73
C LYS A 50 -24.85 -2.25 6.50
N GLN A 51 -26.10 -1.78 6.46
CA GLN A 51 -26.59 -0.93 5.36
C GLN A 51 -25.81 0.37 5.21
N THR A 52 -25.26 0.92 6.32
CA THR A 52 -24.38 2.10 6.26
C THR A 52 -23.09 1.78 5.54
N ILE A 53 -22.54 0.58 5.73
CA ILE A 53 -21.32 0.13 5.04
C ILE A 53 -21.62 -0.06 3.55
N TYR A 54 -22.63 -0.83 3.19
CA TYR A 54 -22.98 -1.13 1.79
C TYR A 54 -23.41 0.09 0.97
N ARG A 55 -23.78 1.19 1.62
CA ARG A 55 -24.01 2.46 0.94
C ARG A 55 -22.71 3.08 0.38
N TRP A 56 -21.55 2.80 0.99
CA TRP A 56 -20.26 3.34 0.61
C TRP A 56 -19.41 2.35 -0.20
N TRP A 57 -19.50 1.07 0.15
CA TRP A 57 -18.67 0.01 -0.42
C TRP A 57 -19.55 -1.15 -0.89
N PRO A 58 -19.43 -1.56 -2.17
CA PRO A 58 -20.26 -2.62 -2.73
C PRO A 58 -19.94 -3.99 -2.14
N ASP A 59 -18.71 -4.20 -1.67
CA ASP A 59 -18.25 -5.48 -1.11
C ASP A 59 -17.13 -5.27 -0.07
N LYS A 60 -16.75 -6.38 0.56
CA LYS A 60 -15.69 -6.41 1.58
C LYS A 60 -14.32 -6.00 1.02
N GLY A 61 -14.00 -6.43 -0.20
CA GLY A 61 -12.71 -6.13 -0.84
C GLY A 61 -12.52 -4.64 -1.05
N ALA A 62 -13.54 -3.95 -1.60
CA ALA A 62 -13.52 -2.50 -1.79
C ALA A 62 -13.33 -1.75 -0.46
N LEU A 63 -14.02 -2.18 0.61
CA LEU A 63 -13.88 -1.59 1.94
C LEU A 63 -12.47 -1.79 2.52
N VAL A 64 -11.94 -3.01 2.42
CA VAL A 64 -10.61 -3.35 2.94
C VAL A 64 -9.53 -2.55 2.21
N LEU A 65 -9.63 -2.44 0.89
CA LEU A 65 -8.68 -1.65 0.10
C LEU A 65 -8.74 -0.16 0.48
N ASP A 66 -9.93 0.42 0.60
CA ASP A 66 -10.09 1.83 1.02
C ASP A 66 -9.53 2.06 2.42
N ALA A 67 -9.74 1.12 3.35
CA ALA A 67 -9.20 1.21 4.70
C ALA A 67 -7.66 1.15 4.69
N TYR A 68 -7.08 0.30 3.86
CA TYR A 68 -5.64 0.19 3.69
C TYR A 68 -5.05 1.46 3.05
N LEU A 69 -5.63 1.95 1.96
CA LEU A 69 -5.17 3.17 1.28
C LEU A 69 -5.24 4.41 2.19
N ALA A 70 -6.28 4.52 2.99
CA ALA A 70 -6.41 5.59 3.98
C ALA A 70 -5.32 5.50 5.07
N LEU A 71 -4.91 4.30 5.44
CA LEU A 71 -3.85 4.08 6.44
C LEU A 71 -2.47 4.49 5.91
N VAL A 72 -2.15 4.13 4.66
CA VAL A 72 -0.83 4.39 4.07
C VAL A 72 -0.70 5.78 3.44
N GLY A 73 -1.76 6.58 3.47
CA GLY A 73 -1.76 7.91 2.86
C GLY A 73 -1.56 7.86 1.35
N ALA A 74 -2.02 6.82 0.68
CA ALA A 74 -1.77 6.54 -0.75
C ALA A 74 -2.38 7.58 -1.72
N GLU A 75 -3.08 8.57 -1.20
CA GLU A 75 -3.55 9.76 -1.96
C GLU A 75 -2.46 10.85 -2.08
N GLN A 76 -1.28 10.65 -1.46
CA GLN A 76 -0.15 11.56 -1.59
C GLN A 76 0.63 11.23 -2.87
N ASP A 77 1.18 12.27 -3.52
CA ASP A 77 1.99 12.11 -4.72
C ASP A 77 3.17 11.15 -4.49
N LEU A 78 3.05 9.96 -5.07
CA LEU A 78 4.11 8.95 -5.04
C LEU A 78 5.18 9.38 -6.05
N THR A 79 6.23 10.07 -5.57
CA THR A 79 7.36 10.48 -6.40
C THR A 79 8.63 9.78 -5.93
N VAL A 80 9.42 9.32 -6.90
CA VAL A 80 10.81 8.92 -6.65
C VAL A 80 11.67 10.14 -6.97
N PRO A 81 12.57 10.56 -6.07
CA PRO A 81 13.48 11.68 -6.35
C PRO A 81 14.30 11.46 -7.64
N ASP A 82 14.59 12.53 -8.32
CA ASP A 82 15.57 12.57 -9.41
C ASP A 82 16.72 13.53 -9.00
N SER A 83 17.63 13.02 -8.19
CA SER A 83 18.77 13.79 -7.67
C SER A 83 19.93 13.88 -8.66
N GLY A 84 19.86 13.16 -9.79
CA GLY A 84 20.98 12.95 -10.69
C GLY A 84 21.83 11.72 -10.33
N ASP A 85 21.69 11.18 -9.12
CA ASP A 85 22.34 9.95 -8.66
C ASP A 85 21.28 8.83 -8.58
N LEU A 86 21.21 7.99 -9.61
CA LEU A 86 20.24 6.91 -9.68
C LEU A 86 20.39 5.91 -8.53
N GLU A 87 21.63 5.62 -8.13
CA GLU A 87 21.89 4.66 -7.06
C GLU A 87 21.33 5.16 -5.71
N ALA A 88 21.57 6.43 -5.39
CA ALA A 88 21.03 7.06 -4.19
C ALA A 88 19.51 7.09 -4.19
N ASP A 89 18.88 7.42 -5.33
CA ASP A 89 17.43 7.48 -5.48
C ASP A 89 16.78 6.09 -5.31
N LEU A 90 17.37 5.04 -5.91
CA LEU A 90 16.86 3.67 -5.77
C LEU A 90 17.07 3.12 -4.35
N ARG A 91 18.18 3.46 -3.69
CA ARG A 91 18.38 3.12 -2.27
C ARG A 91 17.34 3.77 -1.37
N LEU A 92 17.02 5.03 -1.62
CA LEU A 92 16.03 5.74 -0.83
C LEU A 92 14.65 5.10 -0.98
N VAL A 93 14.20 4.83 -2.19
CA VAL A 93 12.87 4.27 -2.45
C VAL A 93 12.73 2.84 -1.93
N LEU A 94 13.75 2.00 -2.15
CA LEU A 94 13.73 0.63 -1.65
C LEU A 94 13.86 0.59 -0.12
N GLY A 95 14.68 1.47 0.46
CA GLY A 95 14.83 1.63 1.90
C GLY A 95 13.51 2.06 2.57
N THR A 96 12.78 2.99 1.97
CA THR A 96 11.45 3.40 2.44
C THR A 96 10.47 2.22 2.43
N THR A 97 10.47 1.43 1.36
CA THR A 97 9.66 0.20 1.26
C THR A 97 10.00 -0.77 2.39
N VAL A 98 11.28 -1.03 2.62
CA VAL A 98 11.75 -1.95 3.66
C VAL A 98 11.40 -1.44 5.06
N ASN A 99 11.54 -0.16 5.32
CA ASN A 99 11.15 0.44 6.60
C ASN A 99 9.66 0.27 6.87
N SER A 100 8.81 0.44 5.85
CA SER A 100 7.37 0.17 5.98
C SER A 100 7.10 -1.31 6.28
N LEU A 101 7.78 -2.23 5.60
CA LEU A 101 7.65 -3.68 5.83
C LEU A 101 8.22 -4.12 7.21
N ALA A 102 9.11 -3.32 7.81
CA ALA A 102 9.64 -3.55 9.15
C ALA A 102 8.72 -3.04 10.27
N ASP A 103 7.77 -2.16 9.98
CA ASP A 103 6.75 -1.74 10.94
C ASP A 103 5.75 -2.87 11.17
N PRO A 104 5.61 -3.41 12.41
CA PRO A 104 4.77 -4.58 12.67
C PRO A 104 3.29 -4.35 12.35
N VAL A 105 2.80 -3.11 12.53
CA VAL A 105 1.40 -2.75 12.30
C VAL A 105 1.10 -2.69 10.82
N PHE A 106 2.00 -2.07 10.05
CA PHE A 106 1.92 -2.04 8.59
C PHE A 106 2.04 -3.45 8.01
N GLU A 107 3.08 -4.19 8.43
CA GLU A 107 3.39 -5.54 7.94
C GLU A 107 2.20 -6.49 8.09
N GLN A 108 1.60 -6.53 9.28
CA GLN A 108 0.48 -7.41 9.58
C GLN A 108 -0.72 -7.13 8.65
N ARG A 109 -1.07 -5.86 8.44
CA ARG A 109 -2.19 -5.44 7.60
C ARG A 109 -1.91 -5.69 6.12
N TYR A 110 -0.69 -5.37 5.68
CA TYR A 110 -0.29 -5.57 4.29
C TYR A 110 -0.23 -7.06 3.93
N ARG A 111 0.29 -7.89 4.81
CA ARG A 111 0.28 -9.35 4.65
C ARG A 111 -1.14 -9.91 4.57
N ALA A 112 -2.04 -9.45 5.43
CA ALA A 112 -3.44 -9.84 5.39
C ALA A 112 -4.12 -9.45 4.07
N LEU A 113 -3.82 -8.25 3.55
CA LEU A 113 -4.31 -7.78 2.25
C LEU A 113 -3.76 -8.65 1.11
N LEU A 114 -2.44 -8.94 1.08
CA LEU A 114 -1.82 -9.79 0.05
C LEU A 114 -2.30 -11.25 0.11
N THR A 115 -2.65 -11.75 1.28
CA THR A 115 -3.32 -13.05 1.41
C THR A 115 -4.70 -13.00 0.79
N GLY A 116 -5.45 -11.91 1.01
CA GLY A 116 -6.79 -11.72 0.46
C GLY A 116 -6.85 -11.69 -1.05
N ILE A 117 -5.87 -11.10 -1.72
CA ILE A 117 -5.86 -11.03 -3.20
C ILE A 117 -5.67 -12.39 -3.88
N GLN A 118 -5.21 -13.42 -3.15
CA GLN A 118 -5.06 -14.76 -3.72
C GLN A 118 -6.43 -15.43 -3.99
N ASP A 119 -7.43 -15.09 -3.18
CA ASP A 119 -8.76 -15.68 -3.25
C ASP A 119 -9.83 -14.69 -3.77
N ASP A 120 -9.48 -13.40 -3.91
CA ASP A 120 -10.40 -12.34 -4.35
C ASP A 120 -9.83 -11.58 -5.57
N PRO A 121 -10.17 -12.01 -6.80
CA PRO A 121 -9.69 -11.38 -8.03
C PRO A 121 -10.10 -9.90 -8.18
N LYS A 122 -11.25 -9.49 -7.59
CA LYS A 122 -11.68 -8.08 -7.64
C LYS A 122 -10.79 -7.22 -6.74
N LEU A 123 -10.48 -7.71 -5.55
CA LEU A 123 -9.53 -7.05 -4.66
C LEU A 123 -8.13 -6.97 -5.30
N ALA A 124 -7.68 -8.06 -5.95
CA ALA A 124 -6.40 -8.09 -6.67
C ALA A 124 -6.33 -7.03 -7.77
N ALA A 125 -7.34 -6.94 -8.62
CA ALA A 125 -7.42 -5.94 -9.68
C ALA A 125 -7.45 -4.50 -9.11
N ALA A 126 -8.25 -4.27 -8.08
CA ALA A 126 -8.35 -2.97 -7.43
C ALA A 126 -7.04 -2.55 -6.74
N LEU A 127 -6.35 -3.47 -6.07
CA LEU A 127 -5.03 -3.23 -5.47
C LEU A 127 -3.99 -2.87 -6.55
N LEU A 128 -3.97 -3.64 -7.64
CA LEU A 128 -3.10 -3.37 -8.77
C LEU A 128 -3.32 -1.96 -9.34
N ASP A 129 -4.56 -1.60 -9.60
CA ASP A 129 -4.88 -0.33 -10.27
C ASP A 129 -4.69 0.89 -9.35
N ARG A 130 -5.05 0.78 -8.07
CA ARG A 130 -5.11 1.93 -7.16
C ARG A 130 -3.86 2.12 -6.32
N LEU A 131 -3.01 1.08 -6.17
CA LEU A 131 -1.78 1.15 -5.38
C LEU A 131 -0.54 0.79 -6.20
N LEU A 132 -0.50 -0.43 -6.77
CA LEU A 132 0.75 -0.93 -7.32
C LEU A 132 1.15 -0.23 -8.63
N LYS A 133 0.21 -0.01 -9.56
CA LYS A 133 0.51 0.70 -10.82
C LYS A 133 1.00 2.13 -10.60
N PRO A 134 0.36 2.98 -9.78
CA PRO A 134 0.87 4.33 -9.49
C PRO A 134 2.28 4.30 -8.89
N TRP A 135 2.51 3.40 -7.94
CA TRP A 135 3.80 3.26 -7.27
C TRP A 135 4.91 2.77 -8.22
N LEU A 136 4.64 1.75 -9.02
CA LEU A 136 5.58 1.27 -10.06
C LEU A 136 5.80 2.32 -11.15
N ALA A 137 4.78 3.13 -11.49
CA ALA A 137 4.91 4.19 -12.46
C ALA A 137 5.94 5.26 -12.04
N ALA A 138 5.95 5.64 -10.77
CA ALA A 138 6.94 6.58 -10.23
C ALA A 138 8.38 6.04 -10.37
N THR A 139 8.60 4.77 -10.01
CA THR A 139 9.91 4.13 -10.18
C THR A 139 10.32 4.02 -11.65
N LYS A 140 9.40 3.60 -12.51
CA LYS A 140 9.65 3.53 -13.96
C LYS A 140 9.93 4.90 -14.58
N GLN A 141 9.32 5.96 -14.07
CA GLN A 141 9.62 7.32 -14.51
C GLN A 141 11.06 7.71 -14.19
N ARG A 142 11.54 7.41 -12.97
CA ARG A 142 12.94 7.65 -12.58
C ARG A 142 13.92 6.83 -13.42
N LEU A 143 13.62 5.55 -13.66
CA LEU A 143 14.43 4.68 -14.53
C LEU A 143 14.45 5.18 -15.99
N ARG A 144 13.33 5.71 -16.49
CA ARG A 144 13.25 6.31 -17.84
C ARG A 144 14.12 7.56 -17.94
N ALA A 145 14.12 8.42 -16.92
CA ALA A 145 15.01 9.58 -16.87
C ALA A 145 16.50 9.15 -16.89
N ALA A 146 16.84 8.09 -16.15
CA ALA A 146 18.19 7.52 -16.16
C ALA A 146 18.60 6.97 -17.54
N GLN A 147 17.68 6.31 -18.26
CA GLN A 147 17.94 5.87 -19.64
C GLN A 147 18.20 7.07 -20.58
N GLN A 148 17.40 8.12 -20.46
CA GLN A 148 17.56 9.34 -21.28
C GLN A 148 18.87 10.06 -20.98
N ALA A 149 19.32 10.04 -19.73
CA ALA A 149 20.59 10.59 -19.30
C ALA A 149 21.80 9.67 -19.59
N GLY A 150 21.60 8.48 -20.14
CA GLY A 150 22.67 7.51 -20.42
C GLY A 150 23.26 6.83 -19.18
N GLN A 151 22.61 6.92 -18.03
CA GLN A 151 23.06 6.28 -16.79
C GLN A 151 22.84 4.76 -16.82
N ILE A 152 21.81 4.30 -17.54
CA ILE A 152 21.52 2.90 -17.79
C ILE A 152 21.24 2.68 -19.28
N ARG A 153 21.45 1.44 -19.76
CA ARG A 153 21.11 1.05 -21.13
C ARG A 153 19.59 1.00 -21.35
N LYS A 154 19.16 0.96 -22.59
CA LYS A 154 17.75 0.78 -22.94
C LYS A 154 17.30 -0.65 -22.57
N VAL A 155 16.44 -0.76 -21.56
CA VAL A 155 15.89 -2.01 -21.02
C VAL A 155 14.39 -1.90 -20.87
N ASP A 156 13.74 -3.06 -20.67
CA ASP A 156 12.34 -3.10 -20.25
C ASP A 156 12.23 -2.56 -18.81
N LEU A 157 11.45 -1.50 -18.63
CA LEU A 157 11.31 -0.82 -17.34
C LEU A 157 10.43 -1.61 -16.34
N ASP A 158 9.55 -2.49 -16.83
CA ASP A 158 8.77 -3.36 -15.96
C ASP A 158 9.69 -4.40 -15.34
N VAL A 159 10.51 -5.06 -16.15
CA VAL A 159 11.53 -6.03 -15.66
C VAL A 159 12.54 -5.34 -14.74
N ALA A 160 12.99 -4.13 -15.06
CA ALA A 160 13.93 -3.39 -14.22
C ALA A 160 13.34 -3.07 -12.83
N ALA A 161 12.07 -2.66 -12.77
CA ALA A 161 11.36 -2.45 -11.51
C ALA A 161 11.15 -3.76 -10.74
N GLU A 162 10.82 -4.86 -11.43
CA GLU A 162 10.68 -6.18 -10.80
C GLU A 162 11.99 -6.70 -10.23
N LEU A 163 13.12 -6.47 -10.88
CA LEU A 163 14.46 -6.80 -10.35
C LEU A 163 14.77 -6.02 -9.07
N LEU A 164 14.30 -4.78 -8.97
CA LEU A 164 14.52 -3.97 -7.77
C LEU A 164 13.66 -4.44 -6.58
N TYR A 165 12.38 -4.67 -6.79
CA TYR A 165 11.46 -4.99 -5.70
C TYR A 165 11.31 -6.49 -5.42
N GLY A 166 11.43 -7.32 -6.44
CA GLY A 166 11.20 -8.77 -6.35
C GLY A 166 12.01 -9.46 -5.26
N PRO A 167 13.33 -9.24 -5.13
CA PRO A 167 14.13 -9.85 -4.08
C PRO A 167 13.68 -9.50 -2.66
N VAL A 168 13.23 -8.24 -2.43
CA VAL A 168 12.71 -7.80 -1.13
C VAL A 168 11.40 -8.50 -0.81
N TYR A 169 10.46 -8.49 -1.75
CA TYR A 169 9.17 -9.17 -1.59
C TYR A 169 9.33 -10.69 -1.43
N TYR A 170 10.19 -11.32 -2.21
CA TYR A 170 10.52 -12.75 -2.07
C TYR A 170 10.99 -13.05 -0.64
N ARG A 171 11.99 -12.31 -0.16
CA ARG A 171 12.56 -12.51 1.17
C ARG A 171 11.55 -12.24 2.28
N TRP A 172 10.74 -11.20 2.14
CA TRP A 172 9.71 -10.84 3.09
C TRP A 172 8.56 -11.86 3.15
N LEU A 173 8.03 -12.26 1.98
CA LEU A 173 6.90 -13.20 1.91
C LEU A 173 7.29 -14.59 2.40
N LEU A 174 8.45 -15.09 1.99
CA LEU A 174 8.91 -16.44 2.30
C LEU A 174 9.75 -16.52 3.59
N ARG A 175 10.04 -15.38 4.23
CA ARG A 175 10.83 -15.29 5.47
C ARG A 175 12.19 -15.98 5.36
N THR A 176 12.86 -15.87 4.21
CA THR A 176 14.14 -16.56 3.93
C THR A 176 15.33 -15.89 4.60
N GLY A 177 15.16 -14.72 5.22
CA GLY A 177 16.20 -14.01 5.96
C GLY A 177 15.81 -12.58 6.30
N PRO A 178 16.63 -11.86 7.08
CA PRO A 178 16.38 -10.48 7.44
C PRO A 178 16.52 -9.56 6.22
N ILE A 179 15.70 -8.51 6.15
CA ILE A 179 15.82 -7.46 5.16
C ILE A 179 16.58 -6.31 5.81
N SER A 180 17.91 -6.43 5.81
CA SER A 180 18.79 -5.40 6.37
C SER A 180 19.12 -4.32 5.34
N ARG A 181 19.74 -3.23 5.81
CA ARG A 181 20.24 -2.17 4.95
C ARG A 181 21.27 -2.69 3.94
N GLU A 182 22.19 -3.56 4.39
CA GLU A 182 23.20 -4.17 3.54
C GLU A 182 22.55 -5.03 2.44
N TYR A 183 21.40 -5.67 2.74
CA TYR A 183 20.66 -6.40 1.73
C TYR A 183 20.03 -5.47 0.70
N VAL A 184 19.46 -4.34 1.12
CA VAL A 184 18.95 -3.30 0.22
C VAL A 184 20.06 -2.80 -0.70
N ASP A 185 21.22 -2.45 -0.13
CA ASP A 185 22.39 -1.97 -0.88
C ASP A 185 22.85 -3.02 -1.90
N ALA A 186 22.89 -4.29 -1.54
CA ALA A 186 23.24 -5.38 -2.45
C ALA A 186 22.24 -5.54 -3.60
N VAL A 187 20.94 -5.47 -3.31
CA VAL A 187 19.88 -5.54 -4.34
C VAL A 187 20.01 -4.40 -5.33
N VAL A 188 20.16 -3.16 -4.85
CA VAL A 188 20.33 -1.98 -5.71
C VAL A 188 21.60 -2.11 -6.57
N ALA A 189 22.74 -2.47 -5.96
CA ALA A 189 23.99 -2.63 -6.70
C ALA A 189 23.90 -3.73 -7.78
N MET A 190 23.26 -4.86 -7.48
CA MET A 190 23.06 -5.94 -8.47
C MET A 190 22.10 -5.53 -9.56
N THR A 191 21.03 -4.83 -9.23
CA THR A 191 20.08 -4.31 -10.20
C THR A 191 20.79 -3.34 -11.15
N LEU A 192 21.54 -2.36 -10.64
CA LEU A 192 22.29 -1.41 -11.48
C LEU A 192 23.30 -2.09 -12.40
N ARG A 193 24.06 -3.08 -11.91
CA ARG A 193 24.96 -3.86 -12.76
C ARG A 193 24.24 -4.60 -13.90
N ALA A 194 23.01 -5.03 -13.68
CA ALA A 194 22.21 -5.65 -14.73
C ALA A 194 21.69 -4.62 -15.75
N LEU A 195 21.60 -3.35 -15.38
CA LEU A 195 21.07 -2.28 -16.22
C LEU A 195 22.15 -1.46 -16.94
N THR A 196 23.41 -1.49 -16.50
CA THR A 196 24.55 -0.87 -17.17
C THR A 196 25.24 -1.85 -18.11
#